data_d930b23cd1968cded80cdfddc75bfccd
#
_entry.id   d930b23cd1968cded80cdfddc75bfccd
#
_cell.length_a   1.000
_cell.length_b   1.000
_cell.length_c   1.000
_cell.angle_alpha   90.00
_cell.angle_beta   90.00
_cell.angle_gamma   90.00
#
_symmetry.space_group_name_H-M   'P 1'
#
loop_
_entity.id
_entity.type
_entity.pdbx_description
1 polymer ?
#
loop_
_entity_poly.entity_id
_entity_poly.type
_entity_poly.pdbx_seq_one_letter_code
_entity_poly.pdbx_strand_id
1 'polypeptide(L)'
;MTETTASQVRPVLSPWLQDQLTQLLARRGHAWLLQGPSGLGQYTLGLELARAWLCEAPTQQGACYQCRSCHAVDVRTQADLRTLMPEALALELNWPLDEKTQKDLDDKKRKPSKEIRVEAARDMVAFSQQTRSGGATKVVFIYPAERMNHVTANTLLKTLEEPPGECRFVLASEAAHQLLPTIRSRCQNHTMTWPTESQALRWLQTQGLPLADAAVLLRAAGGRPEDALDLANAGLKAAHWAVLPKAVMRGDVGAVSDATPTQAIATLQKICHDLLALRMGAEPRFFMGADLPTAGTTVSLTQWSKDLMDAARTCEHPYNAGLMFEALVARAQTALRAKE
;
A
#
# COMPACT_ATOMS: atom_id res chain seq x y z
N MET A 1 10.07 -37.71 -20.86
CA MET A 1 9.90 -36.26 -20.80
C MET A 1 9.60 -35.93 -19.31
N THR A 2 10.62 -35.60 -18.57
CA THR A 2 10.51 -35.27 -17.16
C THR A 2 10.12 -33.80 -17.03
N GLU A 3 8.86 -33.54 -16.71
CA GLU A 3 8.42 -32.22 -16.30
C GLU A 3 9.17 -31.84 -15.03
N THR A 4 10.06 -30.88 -15.15
CA THR A 4 10.71 -30.22 -14.02
C THR A 4 9.63 -29.44 -13.28
N THR A 5 9.09 -30.01 -12.22
CA THR A 5 8.23 -29.30 -11.26
C THR A 5 9.01 -28.13 -10.74
N ALA A 6 8.66 -26.91 -11.21
CA ALA A 6 9.14 -25.68 -10.62
C ALA A 6 8.80 -25.73 -9.12
N SER A 7 9.81 -25.90 -8.28
CA SER A 7 9.69 -25.81 -6.82
C SER A 7 9.08 -24.45 -6.52
N GLN A 8 7.81 -24.44 -6.10
CA GLN A 8 7.14 -23.20 -5.66
C GLN A 8 7.87 -22.73 -4.40
N VAL A 9 8.69 -21.71 -4.58
CA VAL A 9 9.38 -21.05 -3.48
C VAL A 9 8.30 -20.42 -2.60
N ARG A 10 8.18 -20.95 -1.36
CA ARG A 10 7.32 -20.34 -0.34
C ARG A 10 7.64 -18.85 -0.27
N PRO A 11 6.66 -17.95 -0.43
CA PRO A 11 6.90 -16.53 -0.25
C PRO A 11 7.43 -16.33 1.19
N VAL A 12 8.65 -15.84 1.31
CA VAL A 12 9.26 -15.59 2.62
C VAL A 12 8.63 -14.30 3.15
N LEU A 13 7.63 -14.47 4.02
CA LEU A 13 7.10 -13.33 4.76
C LEU A 13 8.21 -12.65 5.55
N SER A 14 8.14 -11.33 5.62
CA SER A 14 9.01 -10.61 6.53
C SER A 14 8.76 -11.07 7.98
N PRO A 15 9.80 -11.11 8.85
CA PRO A 15 9.65 -11.62 10.21
C PRO A 15 8.50 -10.99 10.99
N TRP A 16 8.32 -9.67 10.87
CA TRP A 16 7.23 -8.94 11.55
C TRP A 16 5.83 -9.30 11.01
N LEU A 17 5.69 -9.66 9.73
CA LEU A 17 4.43 -10.14 9.18
C LEU A 17 4.14 -11.57 9.62
N GLN A 18 5.17 -12.42 9.69
CA GLN A 18 5.04 -13.80 10.19
C GLN A 18 4.56 -13.83 11.64
N ASP A 19 5.13 -12.97 12.49
CA ASP A 19 4.72 -12.85 13.90
C ASP A 19 3.26 -12.40 14.02
N GLN A 20 2.85 -11.41 13.24
CA GLN A 20 1.48 -10.91 13.21
C GLN A 20 0.50 -11.95 12.67
N LEU A 21 0.86 -12.69 11.61
CA LEU A 21 0.05 -13.79 11.09
C LEU A 21 -0.22 -14.85 12.17
N THR A 22 0.83 -15.26 12.89
CA THR A 22 0.72 -16.24 13.98
C THR A 22 -0.23 -15.74 15.08
N GLN A 23 -0.12 -14.45 15.46
CA GLN A 23 -1.01 -13.85 16.45
C GLN A 23 -2.46 -13.80 15.98
N LEU A 24 -2.70 -13.47 14.70
CA LEU A 24 -4.05 -13.42 14.12
C LEU A 24 -4.69 -14.80 14.04
N LEU A 25 -3.93 -15.83 13.67
CA LEU A 25 -4.41 -17.20 13.59
C LEU A 25 -4.77 -17.80 14.96
N ALA A 26 -4.09 -17.36 16.03
CA ALA A 26 -4.38 -17.78 17.40
C ALA A 26 -5.69 -17.16 17.95
N ARG A 27 -6.21 -16.12 17.33
CA ARG A 27 -7.41 -15.41 17.80
C ARG A 27 -8.65 -15.87 17.03
N ARG A 28 -9.81 -15.84 17.69
CA ARG A 28 -11.10 -16.14 17.08
C ARG A 28 -11.77 -14.85 16.61
N GLY A 29 -12.38 -14.93 15.43
CA GLY A 29 -13.15 -13.81 14.85
C GLY A 29 -13.53 -14.11 13.41
N HIS A 30 -14.59 -13.48 12.94
CA HIS A 30 -15.08 -13.62 11.58
C HIS A 30 -14.75 -12.42 10.69
N ALA A 31 -14.46 -11.26 11.28
CA ALA A 31 -14.12 -10.04 10.54
C ALA A 31 -12.91 -9.33 11.18
N TRP A 32 -11.85 -9.13 10.41
CA TRP A 32 -10.62 -8.47 10.84
C TRP A 32 -10.37 -7.21 10.03
N LEU A 33 -9.97 -6.13 10.70
CA LEU A 33 -9.48 -4.92 10.07
C LEU A 33 -7.99 -4.78 10.38
N LEU A 34 -7.15 -5.05 9.36
CA LEU A 34 -5.71 -4.83 9.39
C LEU A 34 -5.46 -3.36 9.03
N GLN A 35 -5.00 -2.56 9.97
CA GLN A 35 -4.85 -1.12 9.79
C GLN A 35 -3.44 -0.61 10.10
N GLY A 36 -2.95 0.32 9.29
CA GLY A 36 -1.65 0.96 9.46
C GLY A 36 -1.34 1.83 8.25
N PRO A 37 -0.29 2.65 8.28
CA PRO A 37 0.14 3.38 7.09
C PRO A 37 0.64 2.43 6.00
N SER A 38 0.70 2.89 4.75
CA SER A 38 1.23 2.12 3.61
C SER A 38 2.61 1.54 3.89
N GLY A 39 2.99 0.49 3.15
CA GLY A 39 4.34 -0.09 3.19
C GLY A 39 4.65 -0.92 4.44
N LEU A 40 3.65 -1.33 5.21
CA LEU A 40 3.79 -2.27 6.32
C LEU A 40 3.33 -3.70 5.98
N GLY A 41 2.83 -3.93 4.75
CA GLY A 41 2.45 -5.24 4.25
C GLY A 41 1.01 -5.65 4.57
N GLN A 42 0.06 -4.71 4.63
CA GLN A 42 -1.36 -5.00 4.89
C GLN A 42 -1.95 -5.97 3.89
N TYR A 43 -1.66 -5.74 2.58
CA TYR A 43 -2.10 -6.63 1.51
C TYR A 43 -1.54 -8.04 1.69
N THR A 44 -0.24 -8.14 1.89
CA THR A 44 0.49 -9.41 2.06
C THR A 44 -0.04 -10.17 3.28
N LEU A 45 -0.16 -9.51 4.43
CA LEU A 45 -0.70 -10.13 5.65
C LEU A 45 -2.15 -10.58 5.47
N GLY A 46 -2.98 -9.76 4.84
CA GLY A 46 -4.39 -10.08 4.58
C GLY A 46 -4.57 -11.28 3.67
N LEU A 47 -3.78 -11.36 2.60
CA LEU A 47 -3.80 -12.49 1.67
C LEU A 47 -3.28 -13.77 2.32
N GLU A 48 -2.23 -13.69 3.14
CA GLU A 48 -1.68 -14.84 3.86
C GLU A 48 -2.62 -15.36 4.96
N LEU A 49 -3.34 -14.46 5.63
CA LEU A 49 -4.39 -14.84 6.56
C LEU A 49 -5.54 -15.56 5.85
N ALA A 50 -5.97 -15.05 4.70
CA ALA A 50 -6.98 -15.68 3.84
C ALA A 50 -6.51 -17.06 3.35
N ARG A 51 -5.26 -17.16 2.90
CA ARG A 51 -4.63 -18.42 2.46
C ARG A 51 -4.61 -19.45 3.59
N ALA A 52 -4.24 -19.05 4.79
CA ALA A 52 -4.17 -19.95 5.96
C ALA A 52 -5.54 -20.50 6.32
N TRP A 53 -6.60 -19.69 6.25
CA TRP A 53 -7.97 -20.15 6.52
C TRP A 53 -8.53 -21.08 5.44
N LEU A 54 -8.09 -20.94 4.20
CA LEU A 54 -8.51 -21.77 3.07
C LEU A 54 -7.63 -23.01 2.90
N CYS A 55 -6.50 -23.08 3.58
CA CYS A 55 -5.53 -24.17 3.45
C CYS A 55 -6.13 -25.50 3.96
N GLU A 56 -5.90 -26.58 3.21
CA GLU A 56 -6.36 -27.92 3.59
C GLU A 56 -5.58 -28.53 4.77
N ALA A 57 -4.33 -28.07 4.97
CA ALA A 57 -3.44 -28.49 6.05
C ALA A 57 -2.74 -27.30 6.71
N PRO A 58 -3.49 -26.39 7.37
CA PRO A 58 -2.90 -25.20 7.99
C PRO A 58 -2.05 -25.57 9.21
N THR A 59 -1.02 -24.77 9.46
CA THR A 59 -0.17 -24.85 10.66
C THR A 59 -0.42 -23.64 11.57
N GLN A 60 0.17 -23.65 12.77
CA GLN A 60 0.15 -22.47 13.65
C GLN A 60 0.87 -21.25 13.02
N GLN A 61 1.78 -21.48 12.09
CA GLN A 61 2.54 -20.44 11.39
C GLN A 61 1.89 -19.98 10.09
N GLY A 62 0.77 -20.57 9.66
CA GLY A 62 0.06 -20.20 8.43
C GLY A 62 -0.24 -21.38 7.51
N ALA A 63 -0.33 -21.12 6.22
CA ALA A 63 -0.67 -22.09 5.20
C ALA A 63 0.48 -23.09 4.93
N CYS A 64 0.14 -24.27 4.37
CA CYS A 64 1.13 -25.29 4.00
C CYS A 64 1.87 -24.98 2.68
N TYR A 65 1.31 -24.13 1.80
CA TYR A 65 1.81 -23.77 0.47
C TYR A 65 1.95 -24.93 -0.55
N GLN A 66 1.44 -26.12 -0.23
CA GLN A 66 1.58 -27.31 -1.06
C GLN A 66 0.23 -27.91 -1.49
N CYS A 67 -0.86 -27.62 -0.77
CA CYS A 67 -2.18 -28.16 -1.10
C CYS A 67 -2.82 -27.45 -2.31
N ARG A 68 -3.86 -28.07 -2.87
CA ARG A 68 -4.59 -27.53 -4.02
C ARG A 68 -5.16 -26.13 -3.74
N SER A 69 -5.67 -25.91 -2.54
CA SER A 69 -6.22 -24.61 -2.13
C SER A 69 -5.13 -23.53 -2.12
N CYS A 70 -3.94 -23.81 -1.58
CA CYS A 70 -2.82 -22.86 -1.60
C CYS A 70 -2.42 -22.51 -3.04
N HIS A 71 -2.29 -23.52 -3.91
CA HIS A 71 -1.99 -23.28 -5.31
C HIS A 71 -3.08 -22.44 -6.01
N ALA A 72 -4.36 -22.74 -5.75
CA ALA A 72 -5.47 -21.96 -6.32
C ALA A 72 -5.47 -20.49 -5.85
N VAL A 73 -5.01 -20.19 -4.62
CA VAL A 73 -4.79 -18.81 -4.17
C VAL A 73 -3.65 -18.16 -4.95
N ASP A 74 -2.54 -18.86 -5.22
CA ASP A 74 -1.41 -18.33 -5.98
C ASP A 74 -1.79 -17.93 -7.40
N VAL A 75 -2.55 -18.79 -8.08
CA VAL A 75 -3.02 -18.55 -9.46
C VAL A 75 -4.35 -17.78 -9.52
N ARG A 76 -4.84 -17.25 -8.39
CA ARG A 76 -6.05 -16.41 -8.28
C ARG A 76 -7.35 -17.11 -8.71
N THR A 77 -7.42 -18.42 -8.59
CA THR A 77 -8.59 -19.24 -9.01
C THR A 77 -9.30 -19.92 -7.84
N GLN A 78 -8.96 -19.59 -6.58
CA GLN A 78 -9.59 -20.20 -5.41
C GLN A 78 -11.07 -19.83 -5.32
N ALA A 79 -11.95 -20.83 -5.49
CA ALA A 79 -13.39 -20.63 -5.59
C ALA A 79 -14.05 -20.10 -4.30
N ASP A 80 -13.47 -20.41 -3.11
CA ASP A 80 -13.95 -19.95 -1.81
C ASP A 80 -13.27 -18.64 -1.35
N LEU A 81 -12.47 -17.98 -2.22
CA LEU A 81 -11.88 -16.66 -2.00
C LEU A 81 -12.52 -15.64 -2.93
N ARG A 82 -13.03 -14.57 -2.38
CA ARG A 82 -13.44 -13.39 -3.16
C ARG A 82 -12.64 -12.17 -2.69
N THR A 83 -12.03 -11.48 -3.66
CA THR A 83 -11.34 -10.21 -3.41
C THR A 83 -12.19 -9.04 -3.86
N LEU A 84 -12.24 -7.98 -3.04
CA LEU A 84 -12.81 -6.69 -3.40
C LEU A 84 -11.69 -5.67 -3.40
N MET A 85 -11.41 -5.11 -4.58
CA MET A 85 -10.42 -4.04 -4.75
C MET A 85 -10.80 -3.15 -5.93
N PRO A 86 -10.22 -1.93 -6.05
CA PRO A 86 -10.36 -1.10 -7.24
C PRO A 86 -9.88 -1.85 -8.48
N GLU A 87 -10.56 -1.66 -9.61
CA GLU A 87 -10.21 -2.33 -10.88
C GLU A 87 -8.76 -2.05 -11.31
N ALA A 88 -8.30 -0.79 -11.13
CA ALA A 88 -6.93 -0.41 -11.44
C ALA A 88 -5.91 -1.24 -10.64
N LEU A 89 -6.16 -1.44 -9.35
CA LEU A 89 -5.31 -2.23 -8.48
C LEU A 89 -5.41 -3.73 -8.77
N ALA A 90 -6.61 -4.22 -9.13
CA ALA A 90 -6.79 -5.61 -9.52
C ALA A 90 -5.93 -5.97 -10.74
N LEU A 91 -5.89 -5.11 -11.76
CA LEU A 91 -5.02 -5.27 -12.92
C LEU A 91 -3.53 -5.27 -12.55
N GLU A 92 -3.11 -4.34 -11.69
CA GLU A 92 -1.73 -4.22 -11.20
C GLU A 92 -1.27 -5.48 -10.45
N LEU A 93 -2.15 -6.02 -9.59
CA LEU A 93 -1.88 -7.21 -8.77
C LEU A 93 -2.26 -8.54 -9.46
N ASN A 94 -2.61 -8.51 -10.75
CA ASN A 94 -3.01 -9.67 -11.56
C ASN A 94 -4.19 -10.44 -10.96
N TRP A 95 -5.18 -9.74 -10.36
CA TRP A 95 -6.45 -10.33 -9.98
C TRP A 95 -7.41 -10.33 -11.17
N PRO A 96 -8.15 -11.43 -11.41
CA PRO A 96 -9.11 -11.47 -12.49
C PRO A 96 -10.26 -10.50 -12.24
N LEU A 97 -10.65 -9.77 -13.27
CA LEU A 97 -11.90 -9.00 -13.30
C LEU A 97 -13.04 -9.86 -13.82
N ASP A 98 -14.29 -9.46 -13.55
CA ASP A 98 -15.43 -10.11 -14.19
C ASP A 98 -15.40 -9.87 -15.72
N GLU A 99 -15.99 -10.82 -16.48
CA GLU A 99 -15.92 -10.83 -17.96
C GLU A 99 -16.45 -9.53 -18.58
N LYS A 100 -17.53 -8.97 -18.02
CA LYS A 100 -18.12 -7.71 -18.51
C LYS A 100 -17.18 -6.53 -18.28
N THR A 101 -16.63 -6.43 -17.10
CA THR A 101 -15.65 -5.38 -16.73
C THR A 101 -14.41 -5.50 -17.61
N GLN A 102 -13.86 -6.70 -17.77
CA GLN A 102 -12.70 -6.93 -18.63
C GLN A 102 -12.98 -6.48 -20.06
N LYS A 103 -14.12 -6.91 -20.65
CA LYS A 103 -14.52 -6.51 -22.00
C LYS A 103 -14.68 -5.00 -22.16
N ASP A 104 -15.29 -4.32 -21.20
CA ASP A 104 -15.48 -2.86 -21.25
C ASP A 104 -14.14 -2.10 -21.22
N LEU A 105 -13.13 -2.65 -20.50
CA LEU A 105 -11.79 -2.10 -20.46
C LEU A 105 -11.00 -2.37 -21.74
N ASP A 106 -11.09 -3.60 -22.28
CA ASP A 106 -10.43 -4.00 -23.52
C ASP A 106 -10.98 -3.20 -24.72
N ASP A 107 -12.29 -2.97 -24.75
CA ASP A 107 -12.97 -2.13 -25.74
C ASP A 107 -12.71 -0.61 -25.50
N LYS A 108 -11.92 -0.24 -24.48
CA LYS A 108 -11.62 1.16 -24.10
C LYS A 108 -12.86 2.04 -23.87
N LYS A 109 -14.00 1.44 -23.52
CA LYS A 109 -15.25 2.18 -23.23
C LYS A 109 -15.11 3.08 -21.99
N ARG A 110 -14.24 2.71 -21.07
CA ARG A 110 -13.97 3.45 -19.83
C ARG A 110 -12.57 3.17 -19.30
N LYS A 111 -12.14 3.95 -18.34
CA LYS A 111 -10.90 3.69 -17.57
C LYS A 111 -11.19 2.78 -16.37
N PRO A 112 -10.19 2.00 -15.88
CA PRO A 112 -10.31 1.24 -14.65
C PRO A 112 -10.66 2.15 -13.47
N SER A 113 -11.61 1.69 -12.64
CA SER A 113 -12.01 2.45 -11.44
C SER A 113 -10.90 2.44 -10.39
N LYS A 114 -10.70 3.58 -9.72
CA LYS A 114 -9.83 3.71 -8.54
C LYS A 114 -10.59 3.48 -7.22
N GLU A 115 -11.89 3.23 -7.28
CA GLU A 115 -12.74 2.91 -6.14
C GLU A 115 -13.33 1.51 -6.27
N ILE A 116 -13.67 0.90 -5.14
CA ILE A 116 -14.41 -0.36 -5.08
C ILE A 116 -15.87 -0.06 -5.40
N ARG A 117 -16.35 -0.60 -6.51
CA ARG A 117 -17.70 -0.36 -7.01
C ARG A 117 -18.75 -1.11 -6.19
N VAL A 118 -19.95 -0.54 -6.11
CA VAL A 118 -21.07 -1.13 -5.38
C VAL A 118 -21.52 -2.47 -5.99
N GLU A 119 -21.41 -2.63 -7.31
CA GLU A 119 -21.72 -3.87 -8.01
C GLU A 119 -20.84 -5.02 -7.47
N ALA A 120 -19.53 -4.81 -7.35
CA ALA A 120 -18.61 -5.80 -6.80
C ALA A 120 -18.96 -6.17 -5.35
N ALA A 121 -19.44 -5.21 -4.54
CA ALA A 121 -19.90 -5.49 -3.18
C ALA A 121 -21.19 -6.31 -3.17
N ARG A 122 -22.14 -6.07 -4.09
CA ARG A 122 -23.37 -6.89 -4.23
C ARG A 122 -23.04 -8.32 -4.63
N ASP A 123 -22.13 -8.50 -5.60
CA ASP A 123 -21.66 -9.82 -6.05
C ASP A 123 -20.97 -10.57 -4.90
N MET A 124 -20.20 -9.85 -4.05
CA MET A 124 -19.61 -10.43 -2.86
C MET A 124 -20.67 -10.87 -1.84
N VAL A 125 -21.73 -10.08 -1.60
CA VAL A 125 -22.84 -10.51 -0.71
C VAL A 125 -23.48 -11.78 -1.26
N ALA A 126 -23.76 -11.85 -2.58
CA ALA A 126 -24.29 -13.06 -3.21
C ALA A 126 -23.31 -14.25 -3.07
N PHE A 127 -22.01 -14.03 -3.28
CA PHE A 127 -20.96 -15.04 -3.06
C PHE A 127 -20.96 -15.56 -1.62
N SER A 128 -21.10 -14.70 -0.62
CA SER A 128 -21.11 -15.11 0.79
C SER A 128 -22.27 -16.05 1.14
N GLN A 129 -23.39 -15.93 0.45
CA GLN A 129 -24.60 -16.75 0.64
C GLN A 129 -24.56 -18.11 -0.09
N GLN A 130 -23.67 -18.30 -1.05
CA GLN A 130 -23.53 -19.56 -1.79
C GLN A 130 -22.91 -20.65 -0.91
N THR A 131 -23.19 -21.92 -1.24
CA THR A 131 -22.51 -23.05 -0.62
C THR A 131 -21.02 -23.04 -0.91
N ARG A 132 -20.23 -23.61 0.01
CA ARG A 132 -18.77 -23.76 -0.13
C ARG A 132 -18.43 -24.75 -1.25
N SER A 133 -17.35 -24.50 -1.97
CA SER A 133 -16.92 -25.35 -3.08
C SER A 133 -16.13 -26.60 -2.64
N GLY A 134 -15.69 -26.65 -1.38
CA GLY A 134 -14.95 -27.81 -0.84
C GLY A 134 -14.12 -27.49 0.41
N GLY A 135 -13.94 -26.22 0.74
CA GLY A 135 -13.18 -25.77 1.92
C GLY A 135 -13.99 -25.73 3.21
N ALA A 136 -13.32 -25.53 4.36
CA ALA A 136 -13.94 -25.37 5.66
C ALA A 136 -14.63 -23.99 5.82
N THR A 137 -14.18 -22.97 5.08
CA THR A 137 -14.66 -21.59 5.19
C THR A 137 -14.67 -20.89 3.82
N LYS A 138 -15.42 -19.80 3.72
CA LYS A 138 -15.28 -18.80 2.65
C LYS A 138 -14.54 -17.59 3.19
N VAL A 139 -13.77 -16.94 2.35
CA VAL A 139 -13.03 -15.74 2.73
C VAL A 139 -13.30 -14.62 1.76
N VAL A 140 -13.60 -13.46 2.31
CA VAL A 140 -13.70 -12.18 1.59
C VAL A 140 -12.53 -11.32 2.00
N PHE A 141 -11.70 -10.93 1.03
CA PHE A 141 -10.57 -10.04 1.24
C PHE A 141 -10.81 -8.69 0.57
N ILE A 142 -10.79 -7.61 1.33
CA ILE A 142 -11.09 -6.25 0.87
C ILE A 142 -9.84 -5.38 1.03
N TYR A 143 -9.30 -4.85 -0.09
CA TYR A 143 -8.10 -4.01 -0.06
C TYR A 143 -8.02 -3.04 -1.25
N PRO A 144 -7.59 -1.79 -1.04
CA PRO A 144 -7.60 -1.07 0.24
C PRO A 144 -9.03 -0.74 0.65
N ALA A 145 -9.39 -1.06 1.90
CA ALA A 145 -10.79 -0.98 2.36
C ALA A 145 -11.35 0.47 2.33
N GLU A 146 -10.50 1.48 2.50
CA GLU A 146 -10.86 2.91 2.39
C GLU A 146 -11.25 3.35 0.98
N ARG A 147 -11.03 2.51 -0.03
CA ARG A 147 -11.49 2.78 -1.40
C ARG A 147 -12.96 2.40 -1.62
N MET A 148 -13.65 1.93 -0.58
CA MET A 148 -15.10 1.79 -0.59
C MET A 148 -15.76 3.15 -0.39
N ASN A 149 -16.63 3.56 -1.30
CA ASN A 149 -17.51 4.70 -1.05
C ASN A 149 -18.62 4.32 -0.03
N HIS A 150 -19.39 5.30 0.43
CA HIS A 150 -20.44 5.10 1.44
C HIS A 150 -21.49 4.05 1.04
N VAL A 151 -21.88 4.02 -0.25
CA VAL A 151 -22.88 3.07 -0.75
C VAL A 151 -22.35 1.65 -0.72
N THR A 152 -21.11 1.46 -1.21
CA THR A 152 -20.40 0.18 -1.19
C THR A 152 -20.25 -0.33 0.24
N ALA A 153 -19.76 0.50 1.16
CA ALA A 153 -19.56 0.13 2.56
C ALA A 153 -20.88 -0.26 3.25
N ASN A 154 -21.96 0.51 3.03
CA ASN A 154 -23.27 0.21 3.60
C ASN A 154 -23.86 -1.13 3.11
N THR A 155 -23.57 -1.52 1.86
CA THR A 155 -24.00 -2.81 1.30
C THR A 155 -23.42 -4.00 2.09
N LEU A 156 -22.23 -3.84 2.71
CA LEU A 156 -21.54 -4.90 3.44
C LEU A 156 -21.94 -5.02 4.91
N LEU A 157 -22.55 -3.98 5.51
CA LEU A 157 -22.75 -3.90 6.97
C LEU A 157 -23.47 -5.12 7.54
N LYS A 158 -24.58 -5.53 6.93
CA LYS A 158 -25.37 -6.68 7.41
C LYS A 158 -24.57 -7.99 7.35
N THR A 159 -23.82 -8.19 6.27
CA THR A 159 -23.02 -9.41 6.07
C THR A 159 -21.78 -9.44 6.98
N LEU A 160 -21.22 -8.28 7.33
CA LEU A 160 -20.14 -8.18 8.32
C LEU A 160 -20.64 -8.43 9.75
N GLU A 161 -21.86 -8.04 10.06
CA GLU A 161 -22.47 -8.24 11.39
C GLU A 161 -22.88 -9.69 11.60
N GLU A 162 -23.57 -10.26 10.61
CA GLU A 162 -24.08 -11.63 10.61
C GLU A 162 -23.61 -12.38 9.35
N PRO A 163 -22.35 -12.85 9.32
CA PRO A 163 -21.83 -13.55 8.16
C PRO A 163 -22.58 -14.88 7.94
N PRO A 164 -23.03 -15.17 6.71
CA PRO A 164 -23.73 -16.40 6.44
C PRO A 164 -22.77 -17.60 6.54
N GLY A 165 -23.14 -18.59 7.33
CA GLY A 165 -22.33 -19.81 7.52
C GLY A 165 -20.93 -19.53 8.06
N GLU A 166 -19.94 -20.23 7.53
CA GLU A 166 -18.52 -20.07 7.89
C GLU A 166 -17.80 -19.07 6.96
N CYS A 167 -18.38 -17.87 6.82
CA CYS A 167 -17.74 -16.80 6.03
C CYS A 167 -16.88 -15.91 6.91
N ARG A 168 -15.64 -15.61 6.47
CA ARG A 168 -14.69 -14.74 7.17
C ARG A 168 -14.29 -13.57 6.31
N PHE A 169 -14.04 -12.44 6.97
CA PHE A 169 -13.70 -11.19 6.32
C PHE A 169 -12.33 -10.70 6.77
N VAL A 170 -11.51 -10.28 5.82
CA VAL A 170 -10.28 -9.55 6.06
C VAL A 170 -10.38 -8.21 5.32
N LEU A 171 -10.41 -7.13 6.06
CA LEU A 171 -10.33 -5.78 5.54
C LEU A 171 -8.91 -5.29 5.81
N ALA A 172 -8.21 -4.84 4.78
CA ALA A 172 -6.89 -4.24 4.94
C ALA A 172 -6.96 -2.77 4.50
N SER A 173 -6.44 -1.87 5.33
CA SER A 173 -6.57 -0.43 5.15
C SER A 173 -5.28 0.30 5.50
N GLU A 174 -4.90 1.25 4.65
CA GLU A 174 -3.78 2.17 4.86
C GLU A 174 -4.21 3.49 5.50
N ALA A 175 -5.51 3.76 5.47
CA ALA A 175 -6.14 4.97 6.00
C ALA A 175 -7.46 4.66 6.73
N ALA A 176 -7.41 3.83 7.77
CA ALA A 176 -8.59 3.36 8.48
C ALA A 176 -9.47 4.49 9.07
N HIS A 177 -8.93 5.70 9.23
CA HIS A 177 -9.71 6.89 9.62
C HIS A 177 -10.71 7.34 8.56
N GLN A 178 -10.53 6.94 7.29
CA GLN A 178 -11.46 7.23 6.19
C GLN A 178 -12.59 6.21 6.11
N LEU A 179 -12.46 5.06 6.77
CA LEU A 179 -13.52 4.05 6.84
C LEU A 179 -14.69 4.54 7.68
N LEU A 180 -15.91 4.15 7.28
CA LEU A 180 -17.09 4.40 8.09
C LEU A 180 -16.93 3.82 9.50
N PRO A 181 -17.30 4.57 10.55
CA PRO A 181 -17.29 4.06 11.93
C PRO A 181 -18.10 2.76 12.09
N THR A 182 -19.17 2.61 11.30
CA THR A 182 -20.03 1.42 11.27
C THR A 182 -19.35 0.17 10.74
N ILE A 183 -18.39 0.29 9.79
CA ILE A 183 -17.53 -0.81 9.35
C ILE A 183 -16.52 -1.15 10.45
N ARG A 184 -15.83 -0.11 10.97
CA ARG A 184 -14.78 -0.30 11.98
C ARG A 184 -15.30 -0.96 13.27
N SER A 185 -16.53 -0.64 13.69
CA SER A 185 -17.15 -1.23 14.90
C SER A 185 -17.51 -2.71 14.77
N ARG A 186 -17.64 -3.23 13.54
CA ARG A 186 -17.97 -4.63 13.26
C ARG A 186 -16.76 -5.53 13.01
N CYS A 187 -15.58 -4.93 12.96
CA CYS A 187 -14.33 -5.66 12.74
C CYS A 187 -13.48 -5.70 14.01
N GLN A 188 -12.79 -6.80 14.23
CA GLN A 188 -11.71 -6.85 15.20
C GLN A 188 -10.51 -6.10 14.62
N ASN A 189 -10.05 -5.07 15.33
CA ASN A 189 -8.93 -4.27 14.88
C ASN A 189 -7.59 -4.95 15.16
N HIS A 190 -6.73 -4.97 14.18
CA HIS A 190 -5.32 -5.32 14.29
C HIS A 190 -4.49 -4.17 13.71
N THR A 191 -3.77 -3.47 14.58
CA THR A 191 -2.86 -2.41 14.15
C THR A 191 -1.55 -3.04 13.71
N MET A 192 -1.15 -2.74 12.46
CA MET A 192 0.11 -3.25 11.89
C MET A 192 1.30 -2.79 12.72
N THR A 193 2.15 -3.74 13.07
CA THR A 193 3.35 -3.47 13.87
C THR A 193 4.48 -2.98 12.97
N TRP A 194 5.12 -1.90 13.39
CA TRP A 194 6.33 -1.40 12.73
C TRP A 194 7.50 -2.34 13.03
N PRO A 195 8.27 -2.76 12.03
CA PRO A 195 9.53 -3.44 12.28
C PRO A 195 10.53 -2.47 12.93
N THR A 196 11.46 -3.01 13.71
CA THR A 196 12.63 -2.24 14.11
C THR A 196 13.49 -1.92 12.89
N GLU A 197 14.25 -0.82 12.92
CA GLU A 197 15.15 -0.46 11.84
C GLU A 197 16.10 -1.63 11.46
N SER A 198 16.65 -2.31 12.46
CA SER A 198 17.52 -3.46 12.26
C SER A 198 16.84 -4.65 11.59
N GLN A 199 15.55 -4.89 11.86
CA GLN A 199 14.76 -5.92 11.18
C GLN A 199 14.49 -5.53 9.73
N ALA A 200 14.10 -4.28 9.50
CA ALA A 200 13.82 -3.73 8.17
C ALA A 200 15.08 -3.78 7.27
N LEU A 201 16.22 -3.34 7.78
CA LEU A 201 17.49 -3.37 7.04
C LEU A 201 17.94 -4.80 6.69
N ARG A 202 17.87 -5.73 7.64
CA ARG A 202 18.18 -7.14 7.35
C ARG A 202 17.26 -7.73 6.31
N TRP A 203 15.97 -7.44 6.38
CA TRP A 203 15.01 -7.91 5.39
C TRP A 203 15.32 -7.34 4.00
N LEU A 204 15.55 -6.02 3.88
CA LEU A 204 15.93 -5.38 2.61
C LEU A 204 17.21 -5.99 2.01
N GLN A 205 18.18 -6.36 2.85
CA GLN A 205 19.37 -7.09 2.38
C GLN A 205 19.01 -8.49 1.83
N THR A 206 18.07 -9.22 2.45
CA THR A 206 17.60 -10.50 1.89
C THR A 206 16.87 -10.33 0.56
N GLN A 207 16.33 -9.14 0.28
CA GLN A 207 15.74 -8.77 -1.02
C GLN A 207 16.80 -8.31 -2.04
N GLY A 208 18.07 -8.36 -1.69
CA GLY A 208 19.19 -8.03 -2.60
C GLY A 208 19.67 -6.57 -2.55
N LEU A 209 19.14 -5.74 -1.63
CA LEU A 209 19.63 -4.35 -1.50
C LEU A 209 20.93 -4.31 -0.70
N PRO A 210 21.99 -3.63 -1.21
CA PRO A 210 23.18 -3.31 -0.43
C PRO A 210 22.82 -2.51 0.83
N LEU A 211 23.51 -2.76 1.95
CA LEU A 211 23.19 -2.11 3.24
C LEU A 211 23.17 -0.58 3.16
N ALA A 212 24.14 0.01 2.43
CA ALA A 212 24.20 1.46 2.28
C ALA A 212 22.98 2.04 1.57
N ASP A 213 22.50 1.39 0.48
CA ASP A 213 21.30 1.79 -0.24
C ASP A 213 20.05 1.51 0.59
N ALA A 214 19.97 0.35 1.25
CA ALA A 214 18.86 -0.02 2.11
C ALA A 214 18.60 1.01 3.22
N ALA A 215 19.65 1.51 3.87
CA ALA A 215 19.54 2.51 4.93
C ALA A 215 18.95 3.83 4.41
N VAL A 216 19.42 4.31 3.27
CA VAL A 216 18.94 5.56 2.67
C VAL A 216 17.51 5.41 2.16
N LEU A 217 17.19 4.32 1.46
CA LEU A 217 15.87 4.08 0.90
C LEU A 217 14.83 3.79 1.99
N LEU A 218 15.21 3.10 3.06
CA LEU A 218 14.33 2.90 4.22
C LEU A 218 13.97 4.25 4.87
N ARG A 219 14.94 5.14 5.02
CA ARG A 219 14.71 6.51 5.49
C ARG A 219 13.83 7.28 4.52
N ALA A 220 14.12 7.24 3.20
CA ALA A 220 13.31 7.87 2.16
C ALA A 220 11.84 7.40 2.18
N ALA A 221 11.61 6.14 2.52
CA ALA A 221 10.30 5.56 2.73
C ALA A 221 9.69 5.85 4.11
N GLY A 222 10.38 6.62 4.98
CA GLY A 222 9.91 6.95 6.32
C GLY A 222 9.86 5.76 7.28
N GLY A 223 10.73 4.76 7.08
CA GLY A 223 10.84 3.56 7.92
C GLY A 223 9.94 2.40 7.47
N ARG A 224 9.33 2.45 6.27
CA ARG A 224 8.45 1.43 5.72
C ARG A 224 9.22 0.53 4.74
N PRO A 225 9.45 -0.75 5.08
CA PRO A 225 10.36 -1.59 4.31
C PRO A 225 9.84 -1.94 2.90
N GLU A 226 8.53 -2.21 2.75
CA GLU A 226 7.96 -2.54 1.44
C GLU A 226 8.03 -1.31 0.51
N ASP A 227 7.65 -0.12 0.99
CA ASP A 227 7.81 1.12 0.23
C ASP A 227 9.29 1.37 -0.15
N ALA A 228 10.25 1.03 0.72
CA ALA A 228 11.68 1.16 0.42
C ALA A 228 12.12 0.21 -0.70
N LEU A 229 11.60 -1.01 -0.71
CA LEU A 229 11.83 -1.98 -1.77
C LEU A 229 11.21 -1.52 -3.10
N ASP A 230 10.00 -0.96 -3.07
CA ASP A 230 9.33 -0.42 -4.25
C ASP A 230 10.11 0.75 -4.85
N LEU A 231 10.64 1.65 -4.01
CA LEU A 231 11.52 2.73 -4.47
C LEU A 231 12.78 2.18 -5.17
N ALA A 232 13.38 1.12 -4.61
CA ALA A 232 14.54 0.47 -5.21
C ALA A 232 14.20 -0.19 -6.56
N ASN A 233 13.08 -0.91 -6.62
CA ASN A 233 12.60 -1.58 -7.84
C ASN A 233 12.23 -0.57 -8.93
N ALA A 234 11.75 0.62 -8.56
CA ALA A 234 11.54 1.75 -9.46
C ALA A 234 12.85 2.41 -9.92
N GLY A 235 14.00 1.92 -9.47
CA GLY A 235 15.33 2.40 -9.90
C GLY A 235 15.88 3.58 -9.11
N LEU A 236 15.24 3.98 -7.99
CA LEU A 236 15.77 5.04 -7.14
C LEU A 236 17.05 4.57 -6.44
N LYS A 237 18.13 5.31 -6.65
CA LYS A 237 19.42 5.06 -6.01
C LYS A 237 19.64 6.00 -4.83
N ALA A 238 20.33 5.53 -3.80
CA ALA A 238 20.67 6.32 -2.62
C ALA A 238 21.39 7.62 -2.95
N ALA A 239 22.35 7.58 -3.86
CA ALA A 239 23.09 8.77 -4.31
C ALA A 239 22.18 9.81 -4.97
N HIS A 240 21.18 9.39 -5.74
CA HIS A 240 20.19 10.29 -6.34
C HIS A 240 19.31 10.93 -5.27
N TRP A 241 18.82 10.14 -4.32
CA TRP A 241 18.01 10.67 -3.21
C TRP A 241 18.74 11.74 -2.41
N ALA A 242 20.01 11.53 -2.08
CA ALA A 242 20.81 12.45 -1.27
C ALA A 242 20.99 13.84 -1.90
N VAL A 243 21.07 13.93 -3.24
CA VAL A 243 21.29 15.22 -3.93
C VAL A 243 20.00 15.99 -4.23
N LEU A 244 18.83 15.34 -4.13
CA LEU A 244 17.53 15.93 -4.47
C LEU A 244 17.25 17.29 -3.78
N PRO A 245 17.43 17.46 -2.46
CA PRO A 245 17.09 18.72 -1.80
C PRO A 245 17.90 19.91 -2.35
N LYS A 246 19.19 19.67 -2.62
CA LYS A 246 20.09 20.70 -3.17
C LYS A 246 19.80 20.98 -4.66
N ALA A 247 19.39 19.97 -5.43
CA ALA A 247 18.99 20.13 -6.83
C ALA A 247 17.69 20.95 -6.93
N VAL A 248 16.67 20.64 -6.12
CA VAL A 248 15.42 21.40 -6.05
C VAL A 248 15.67 22.86 -5.65
N MET A 249 16.56 23.12 -4.67
CA MET A 249 16.93 24.48 -4.28
C MET A 249 17.57 25.27 -5.43
N ARG A 250 18.32 24.62 -6.33
CA ARG A 250 18.89 25.25 -7.53
C ARG A 250 17.85 25.50 -8.63
N GLY A 251 16.66 24.93 -8.53
CA GLY A 251 15.61 25.02 -9.54
C GLY A 251 15.73 23.95 -10.63
N ASP A 252 16.41 22.84 -10.35
CA ASP A 252 16.59 21.75 -11.28
C ASP A 252 15.29 20.91 -11.39
N VAL A 253 14.55 21.13 -12.47
CA VAL A 253 13.31 20.39 -12.77
C VAL A 253 13.60 18.91 -13.05
N GLY A 254 14.76 18.59 -13.62
CA GLY A 254 15.21 17.23 -13.91
C GLY A 254 15.27 16.35 -12.66
N ALA A 255 15.43 16.95 -11.49
CA ALA A 255 15.45 16.22 -10.22
C ALA A 255 14.13 15.47 -9.89
N VAL A 256 13.00 15.88 -10.47
CA VAL A 256 11.68 15.31 -10.21
C VAL A 256 10.91 14.90 -11.48
N SER A 257 11.46 15.14 -12.67
CA SER A 257 10.78 14.93 -13.95
C SER A 257 10.52 13.46 -14.31
N ASP A 258 11.33 12.54 -13.80
CA ASP A 258 11.19 11.09 -14.04
C ASP A 258 10.09 10.45 -13.17
N ALA A 259 9.58 11.20 -12.19
CA ALA A 259 8.51 10.76 -11.30
C ALA A 259 7.12 11.11 -11.86
N THR A 260 6.09 10.42 -11.39
CA THR A 260 4.72 10.90 -11.59
C THR A 260 4.47 12.19 -10.80
N PRO A 261 3.50 13.03 -11.18
CA PRO A 261 3.15 14.24 -10.43
C PRO A 261 2.91 13.97 -8.93
N THR A 262 2.21 12.88 -8.60
CA THR A 262 1.95 12.47 -7.22
C THR A 262 3.25 12.15 -6.47
N GLN A 263 4.18 11.41 -7.10
CA GLN A 263 5.49 11.07 -6.51
C GLN A 263 6.38 12.31 -6.34
N ALA A 264 6.38 13.22 -7.31
CA ALA A 264 7.13 14.47 -7.23
C ALA A 264 6.64 15.33 -6.05
N ILE A 265 5.33 15.51 -5.91
CA ILE A 265 4.75 16.24 -4.77
C ILE A 265 5.12 15.57 -3.45
N ALA A 266 4.98 14.25 -3.33
CA ALA A 266 5.35 13.51 -2.13
C ALA A 266 6.84 13.69 -1.77
N THR A 267 7.73 13.72 -2.76
CA THR A 267 9.16 13.97 -2.57
C THR A 267 9.40 15.41 -2.07
N LEU A 268 8.76 16.40 -2.66
CA LEU A 268 8.86 17.80 -2.21
C LEU A 268 8.28 18.00 -0.80
N GLN A 269 7.20 17.30 -0.46
CA GLN A 269 6.65 17.29 0.90
C GLN A 269 7.64 16.73 1.93
N LYS A 270 8.37 15.66 1.59
CA LYS A 270 9.42 15.10 2.44
C LYS A 270 10.57 16.09 2.68
N ILE A 271 11.01 16.80 1.62
CA ILE A 271 12.03 17.85 1.73
C ILE A 271 11.52 18.97 2.65
N CYS A 272 10.32 19.48 2.42
CA CYS A 272 9.71 20.54 3.20
C CYS A 272 9.55 20.14 4.68
N HIS A 273 9.08 18.92 4.94
CA HIS A 273 8.96 18.36 6.29
C HIS A 273 10.29 18.39 7.05
N ASP A 274 11.34 17.87 6.42
CA ASP A 274 12.63 17.73 7.09
C ASP A 274 13.32 19.09 7.32
N LEU A 275 13.14 20.05 6.41
CA LEU A 275 13.60 21.41 6.61
C LEU A 275 12.84 22.12 7.75
N LEU A 276 11.53 21.91 7.87
CA LEU A 276 10.74 22.40 9.01
C LEU A 276 11.18 21.73 10.32
N ALA A 277 11.43 20.41 10.31
CA ALA A 277 11.93 19.69 11.48
C ALA A 277 13.25 20.28 11.98
N LEU A 278 14.22 20.49 11.07
CA LEU A 278 15.52 21.12 11.41
C LEU A 278 15.33 22.53 11.98
N ARG A 279 14.43 23.34 11.40
CA ARG A 279 14.15 24.70 11.92
C ARG A 279 13.57 24.69 13.34
N MET A 280 12.84 23.62 13.70
CA MET A 280 12.27 23.41 15.03
C MET A 280 13.21 22.67 16.00
N GLY A 281 14.45 22.37 15.57
CA GLY A 281 15.44 21.65 16.39
C GLY A 281 15.17 20.13 16.48
N ALA A 282 14.36 19.58 15.56
CA ALA A 282 14.09 18.15 15.47
C ALA A 282 14.97 17.47 14.42
N GLU A 283 15.16 16.15 14.57
CA GLU A 283 15.88 15.34 13.59
C GLU A 283 15.08 15.17 12.30
N PRO A 284 15.72 15.25 11.13
CA PRO A 284 15.07 14.98 9.84
C PRO A 284 14.70 13.50 9.71
N ARG A 285 13.56 13.24 9.11
CA ARG A 285 13.01 11.89 8.99
C ARG A 285 13.41 11.18 7.69
N PHE A 286 13.38 11.88 6.56
CA PHE A 286 13.47 11.30 5.21
C PHE A 286 14.84 11.46 4.58
N PHE A 287 15.60 12.48 4.95
CA PHE A 287 16.93 12.79 4.44
C PHE A 287 17.98 12.75 5.55
N MET A 288 19.24 12.60 5.18
CA MET A 288 20.33 12.86 6.11
C MET A 288 20.48 14.37 6.29
N GLY A 289 20.74 14.83 7.52
CA GLY A 289 20.89 16.26 7.78
C GLY A 289 21.94 16.96 6.90
N ALA A 290 23.01 16.25 6.57
CA ALA A 290 24.08 16.74 5.66
C ALA A 290 23.62 16.96 4.20
N ASP A 291 22.55 16.27 3.78
CA ASP A 291 22.03 16.36 2.41
C ASP A 291 21.06 17.55 2.26
N LEU A 292 20.50 18.02 3.38
CA LEU A 292 19.57 19.13 3.39
C LEU A 292 20.29 20.47 3.32
N PRO A 293 19.78 21.43 2.53
CA PRO A 293 20.33 22.79 2.53
C PRO A 293 19.90 23.56 3.78
N THR A 294 20.73 24.44 4.28
CA THR A 294 20.33 25.44 5.26
C THR A 294 19.55 26.54 4.53
N ALA A 295 18.24 26.41 4.41
CA ALA A 295 17.44 27.20 3.50
C ALA A 295 16.01 27.42 4.04
N GLY A 296 15.39 28.52 3.59
CA GLY A 296 14.03 28.91 3.92
C GLY A 296 13.85 29.42 5.36
N THR A 297 12.81 30.19 5.55
CA THR A 297 12.33 30.62 6.88
C THR A 297 11.17 29.71 7.32
N THR A 298 10.83 29.70 8.61
CA THR A 298 9.67 28.96 9.10
C THR A 298 8.39 29.37 8.37
N VAL A 299 8.23 30.68 8.09
CA VAL A 299 7.07 31.21 7.37
C VAL A 299 7.01 30.71 5.93
N SER A 300 8.12 30.81 5.17
CA SER A 300 8.16 30.39 3.77
C SER A 300 7.97 28.88 3.62
N LEU A 301 8.57 28.08 4.50
CA LEU A 301 8.42 26.62 4.50
C LEU A 301 7.00 26.20 4.89
N THR A 302 6.36 26.88 5.84
CA THR A 302 4.96 26.62 6.21
C THR A 302 4.01 26.94 5.05
N GLN A 303 4.25 28.06 4.36
CA GLN A 303 3.45 28.40 3.16
C GLN A 303 3.67 27.37 2.05
N TRP A 304 4.91 26.98 1.80
CA TRP A 304 5.21 25.95 0.81
C TRP A 304 4.58 24.59 1.15
N SER A 305 4.53 24.19 2.42
CA SER A 305 3.81 23.01 2.87
C SER A 305 2.32 23.06 2.50
N LYS A 306 1.65 24.22 2.68
CA LYS A 306 0.25 24.40 2.28
C LYS A 306 0.08 24.30 0.77
N ASP A 307 0.95 24.97 0.01
CA ASP A 307 0.93 24.92 -1.46
C ASP A 307 1.08 23.48 -2.00
N LEU A 308 1.94 22.68 -1.37
CA LEU A 308 2.11 21.26 -1.71
C LEU A 308 0.88 20.42 -1.35
N MET A 309 0.20 20.70 -0.22
CA MET A 309 -1.05 20.03 0.13
C MET A 309 -2.16 20.35 -0.88
N ASP A 310 -2.26 21.59 -1.33
CA ASP A 310 -3.25 22.00 -2.33
C ASP A 310 -2.92 21.38 -3.70
N ALA A 311 -1.66 21.36 -4.10
CA ALA A 311 -1.21 20.67 -5.31
C ALA A 311 -1.55 19.18 -5.30
N ALA A 312 -1.40 18.51 -4.14
CA ALA A 312 -1.72 17.08 -3.99
C ALA A 312 -3.21 16.78 -4.22
N ARG A 313 -4.11 17.70 -3.90
CA ARG A 313 -5.56 17.53 -4.13
C ARG A 313 -5.94 17.54 -5.60
N THR A 314 -5.14 18.19 -6.43
CA THR A 314 -5.45 18.44 -7.84
C THR A 314 -4.51 17.74 -8.82
N CYS A 315 -3.49 17.04 -8.34
CA CYS A 315 -2.43 16.44 -9.18
C CYS A 315 -2.94 15.36 -10.17
N GLU A 316 -4.10 14.78 -9.92
CA GLU A 316 -4.72 13.78 -10.80
C GLU A 316 -5.56 14.39 -11.93
N HIS A 317 -5.78 15.71 -11.95
CA HIS A 317 -6.42 16.37 -13.08
C HIS A 317 -5.50 16.30 -14.31
N PRO A 318 -6.08 16.34 -15.54
CA PRO A 318 -5.33 16.22 -16.78
C PRO A 318 -4.55 17.49 -17.11
N TYR A 319 -3.60 17.87 -16.25
CA TYR A 319 -2.67 18.96 -16.49
C TYR A 319 -1.47 18.51 -17.34
N ASN A 320 -0.80 19.48 -17.95
CA ASN A 320 0.51 19.23 -18.55
C ASN A 320 1.55 18.95 -17.43
N ALA A 321 2.05 17.72 -17.38
CA ALA A 321 2.97 17.30 -16.33
C ALA A 321 4.26 18.13 -16.29
N GLY A 322 4.83 18.51 -17.46
CA GLY A 322 6.03 19.34 -17.53
C GLY A 322 5.85 20.71 -16.89
N LEU A 323 4.78 21.43 -17.26
CA LEU A 323 4.44 22.73 -16.65
C LEU A 323 4.18 22.60 -15.15
N MET A 324 3.58 21.49 -14.73
CA MET A 324 3.35 21.22 -13.31
C MET A 324 4.68 21.06 -12.55
N PHE A 325 5.63 20.29 -13.08
CA PHE A 325 6.95 20.13 -12.45
C PHE A 325 7.70 21.45 -12.37
N GLU A 326 7.69 22.26 -13.45
CA GLU A 326 8.28 23.59 -13.45
C GLU A 326 7.66 24.48 -12.36
N ALA A 327 6.34 24.51 -12.25
CA ALA A 327 5.64 25.30 -11.23
C ALA A 327 5.96 24.82 -9.80
N LEU A 328 6.01 23.51 -9.56
CA LEU A 328 6.32 22.93 -8.26
C LEU A 328 7.77 23.26 -7.83
N VAL A 329 8.74 23.11 -8.74
CA VAL A 329 10.15 23.41 -8.46
C VAL A 329 10.38 24.92 -8.31
N ALA A 330 9.73 25.77 -9.10
CA ALA A 330 9.81 27.23 -8.95
C ALA A 330 9.30 27.71 -7.58
N ARG A 331 8.15 27.13 -7.10
CA ARG A 331 7.63 27.43 -5.76
C ARG A 331 8.58 26.95 -4.67
N ALA A 332 9.12 25.74 -4.81
CA ALA A 332 10.14 25.22 -3.90
C ALA A 332 11.35 26.14 -3.83
N GLN A 333 11.90 26.55 -4.99
CA GLN A 333 13.03 27.48 -5.07
C GLN A 333 12.74 28.83 -4.39
N THR A 334 11.54 29.39 -4.59
CA THR A 334 11.13 30.62 -3.94
C THR A 334 11.09 30.47 -2.41
N ALA A 335 10.49 29.40 -1.90
CA ALA A 335 10.40 29.13 -0.48
C ALA A 335 11.77 28.90 0.16
N LEU A 336 12.67 28.20 -0.53
CA LEU A 336 14.02 27.86 -0.05
C LEU A 336 14.98 29.04 -0.10
N ARG A 337 14.79 30.02 -1.00
CA ARG A 337 15.62 31.22 -1.10
C ARG A 337 15.15 32.37 -0.21
N ALA A 338 14.02 32.26 0.46
CA ALA A 338 13.54 33.28 1.38
C ALA A 338 14.55 33.48 2.52
N LYS A 339 14.89 34.74 2.75
CA LYS A 339 15.76 35.17 3.85
C LYS A 339 14.91 35.74 4.99
N GLU A 340 15.43 35.65 6.21
CA GLU A 340 14.80 36.30 7.39
C GLU A 340 14.80 37.81 7.27
#